data_1cb6ddca9e83f0dad3a3adbdeb76daae
#
_entry.id   1cb6ddca9e83f0dad3a3adbdeb76daae
#
_cell.length_a   1.000
_cell.length_b   1.000
_cell.length_c   1.000
_cell.angle_alpha   90.00
_cell.angle_beta   90.00
_cell.angle_gamma   90.00
#
_symmetry.space_group_name_H-M   'P 1'
#
loop_
_entity.id
_entity.type
_entity.pdbx_description
1 polymer ?
#
loop_
_entity_poly.entity_id
_entity_poly.type
_entity_poly.pdbx_seq_one_letter_code
_entity_poly.pdbx_strand_id
1 'polypeptide(L)' 'MRFPESKVVEKLREKYPAGCRVKLTKMDDVQAPQIGTLGTVDCVDDIGSIHVKWDTGSRLAVAYGADKCQKI' A
#
# COMPACT_ATOMS: atom_id res chain seq x y z
N MET A 1 -7.00 -9.67 -13.88
CA MET A 1 -6.72 -9.31 -12.49
C MET A 1 -7.95 -9.59 -11.63
N ARG A 2 -7.74 -10.16 -10.47
CA ARG A 2 -8.82 -10.48 -9.55
C ARG A 2 -8.85 -9.48 -8.40
N PHE A 3 -10.00 -8.86 -8.19
CA PHE A 3 -10.16 -7.94 -7.06
C PHE A 3 -10.42 -8.74 -5.78
N PRO A 4 -9.95 -8.24 -4.62
CA PRO A 4 -10.22 -8.91 -3.37
C PRO A 4 -11.69 -8.79 -2.96
N GLU A 5 -12.16 -9.74 -2.16
CA GLU A 5 -13.48 -9.66 -1.57
C GLU A 5 -13.57 -8.50 -0.58
N SER A 6 -14.78 -8.01 -0.34
CA SER A 6 -15.01 -6.89 0.59
C SER A 6 -14.46 -7.16 1.98
N LYS A 7 -14.50 -8.40 2.45
CA LYS A 7 -13.92 -8.78 3.75
C LYS A 7 -12.41 -8.56 3.79
N VAL A 8 -11.72 -8.84 2.68
CA VAL A 8 -10.28 -8.60 2.56
C VAL A 8 -9.99 -7.10 2.61
N VAL A 9 -10.78 -6.30 1.89
CA VAL A 9 -10.64 -4.85 1.88
C VAL A 9 -10.86 -4.28 3.29
N GLU A 10 -11.89 -4.77 4.00
CA GLU A 10 -12.15 -4.34 5.37
C GLU A 10 -10.97 -4.64 6.29
N LYS A 11 -10.38 -5.83 6.18
CA LYS A 11 -9.20 -6.21 6.97
C LYS A 11 -8.00 -5.33 6.63
N LEU A 12 -7.81 -5.00 5.35
CA LEU A 12 -6.75 -4.10 4.94
C LEU A 12 -6.94 -2.71 5.55
N ARG A 13 -8.18 -2.21 5.57
CA ARG A 13 -8.48 -0.91 6.17
C ARG A 13 -8.21 -0.90 7.67
N GLU A 14 -8.48 -2.01 8.36
CA GLU A 14 -8.19 -2.14 9.78
C GLU A 14 -6.69 -2.20 10.05
N LYS A 15 -5.96 -2.95 9.20
CA LYS A 15 -4.52 -3.12 9.36
C LYS A 15 -3.74 -1.87 8.96
N TYR A 16 -4.22 -1.15 7.96
CA TYR A 16 -3.54 0.03 7.41
C TYR A 16 -4.45 1.26 7.49
N PRO A 17 -4.75 1.74 8.70
CA PRO A 17 -5.56 2.96 8.84
C PRO A 17 -4.79 4.18 8.34
N ALA A 18 -5.53 5.21 7.93
CA ALA A 18 -4.94 6.47 7.50
C ALA A 18 -4.00 7.01 8.58
N GLY A 19 -2.82 7.44 8.15
CA GLY A 19 -1.80 7.98 9.05
C GLY A 19 -0.80 6.96 9.58
N CYS A 20 -1.03 5.64 9.39
CA CYS A 20 -0.04 4.66 9.85
C CYS A 20 1.17 4.64 8.93
N ARG A 21 2.32 4.25 9.48
CA ARG A 21 3.58 4.20 8.73
C ARG A 21 3.82 2.80 8.19
N VAL A 22 4.33 2.74 6.96
CA VAL A 22 4.64 1.47 6.29
C VAL A 22 6.00 1.55 5.61
N LYS A 23 6.55 0.37 5.34
CA LYS A 23 7.79 0.21 4.60
C LYS A 23 7.50 -0.61 3.34
N LEU A 24 7.98 -0.14 2.19
CA LEU A 24 7.82 -0.85 0.93
C LEU A 24 8.69 -2.11 0.92
N THR A 25 8.08 -3.27 0.65
CA THR A 25 8.79 -4.54 0.61
C THR A 25 8.83 -5.18 -0.77
N LYS A 26 7.86 -4.86 -1.64
CA LYS A 26 7.83 -5.37 -3.01
C LYS A 26 7.06 -4.44 -3.92
N MET A 27 7.68 -4.05 -5.03
CA MET A 27 7.00 -3.30 -6.10
C MET A 27 7.85 -3.36 -7.37
N ASP A 28 7.33 -4.00 -8.41
CA ASP A 28 8.03 -4.20 -9.70
C ASP A 28 7.58 -3.17 -10.73
N ASP A 29 7.70 -1.91 -10.40
CA ASP A 29 7.33 -0.79 -11.29
C ASP A 29 8.59 0.05 -11.53
N VAL A 30 8.78 0.50 -12.78
CA VAL A 30 9.96 1.32 -13.12
C VAL A 30 10.00 2.65 -12.36
N GLN A 31 8.83 3.11 -11.88
CA GLN A 31 8.73 4.34 -11.10
C GLN A 31 8.60 4.08 -9.61
N ALA A 32 8.76 2.82 -9.18
CA ALA A 32 8.63 2.47 -7.77
C ALA A 32 9.72 3.14 -6.93
N PRO A 33 9.40 3.56 -5.70
CA PRO A 33 10.43 3.89 -4.73
C PRO A 33 11.30 2.68 -4.46
N GLN A 34 12.50 2.90 -3.93
CA GLN A 34 13.37 1.79 -3.55
C GLN A 34 12.70 0.94 -2.47
N ILE A 35 12.93 -0.36 -2.52
CA ILE A 35 12.51 -1.27 -1.44
C ILE A 35 13.13 -0.76 -0.13
N GLY A 36 12.32 -0.74 0.93
CA GLY A 36 12.71 -0.17 2.21
C GLY A 36 12.27 1.28 2.41
N THR A 37 11.77 1.94 1.37
CA THR A 37 11.24 3.31 1.49
C THR A 37 10.07 3.33 2.45
N LEU A 38 10.03 4.34 3.32
CA LEU A 38 8.96 4.54 4.28
C LEU A 38 7.91 5.49 3.72
N GLY A 39 6.68 5.31 4.17
CA GLY A 39 5.59 6.18 3.78
C GLY A 39 4.47 6.19 4.79
N THR A 40 3.48 7.03 4.55
CA THR A 40 2.30 7.18 5.41
C THR A 40 1.07 6.77 4.61
N VAL A 41 0.26 5.88 5.17
CA VAL A 41 -0.97 5.44 4.51
C VAL A 41 -1.98 6.59 4.46
N ASP A 42 -2.56 6.79 3.29
CA ASP A 42 -3.62 7.77 3.05
C ASP A 42 -4.99 7.08 3.18
N CYS A 43 -5.19 6.00 2.43
CA CYS A 43 -6.42 5.21 2.49
C CYS A 43 -6.21 3.86 1.81
N VAL A 44 -7.19 2.97 1.97
CA VAL A 44 -7.30 1.73 1.20
C VAL A 44 -8.57 1.83 0.35
N ASP A 45 -8.46 1.67 -0.95
CA ASP A 45 -9.62 1.79 -1.84
C ASP A 45 -10.41 0.48 -1.95
N ASP A 46 -11.49 0.50 -2.73
CA ASP A 46 -12.42 -0.63 -2.83
C ASP A 46 -11.82 -1.85 -3.54
N ILE A 47 -10.74 -1.68 -4.27
CA ILE A 47 -10.05 -2.79 -4.93
C ILE A 47 -8.84 -3.29 -4.14
N GLY A 48 -8.68 -2.79 -2.91
CA GLY A 48 -7.61 -3.25 -2.02
C GLY A 48 -6.26 -2.60 -2.25
N SER A 49 -6.20 -1.52 -3.02
CA SER A 49 -4.95 -0.77 -3.19
C SER A 49 -4.74 0.14 -1.98
N ILE A 50 -3.55 0.07 -1.40
CA ILE A 50 -3.17 0.90 -0.27
C ILE A 50 -2.51 2.16 -0.83
N HIS A 51 -3.18 3.29 -0.70
CA HIS A 51 -2.65 4.57 -1.16
C HIS A 51 -1.69 5.11 -0.12
N VAL A 52 -0.43 5.29 -0.53
CA VAL A 52 0.65 5.69 0.36
C VAL A 52 1.30 6.97 -0.15
N LYS A 53 1.54 7.88 0.77
CA LYS A 53 2.38 9.05 0.54
C LYS A 53 3.79 8.66 0.97
N TRP A 54 4.62 8.28 -0.01
CA TRP A 54 6.00 7.88 0.27
C TRP A 54 6.85 9.09 0.63
N ASP A 55 7.79 8.90 1.54
CA ASP A 55 8.64 10.00 2.03
C ASP A 55 9.50 10.62 0.92
N THR A 56 9.70 9.89 -0.18
CA THR A 56 10.41 10.40 -1.37
C THR A 56 9.56 11.32 -2.25
N GLY A 57 8.26 11.46 -1.95
CA GLY A 57 7.32 12.24 -2.74
C GLY A 57 6.50 11.41 -3.73
N SER A 58 6.82 10.14 -3.92
CA SER A 58 6.03 9.26 -4.77
C SER A 58 4.65 9.01 -4.15
N ARG A 59 3.65 8.78 -5.02
CA ARG A 59 2.27 8.49 -4.62
C ARG A 59 1.78 7.15 -5.16
N LEU A 60 2.67 6.24 -5.54
CA LEU A 60 2.27 4.94 -6.08
C LEU A 60 1.58 4.10 -5.00
N ALA A 61 0.40 3.58 -5.34
CA ALA A 61 -0.35 2.71 -4.43
C ALA A 61 0.25 1.31 -4.41
N VAL A 62 0.10 0.62 -3.27
CA VAL A 62 0.49 -0.79 -3.12
C VAL A 62 -0.69 -1.64 -3.58
N ALA A 63 -0.56 -2.28 -4.74
CA ALA A 63 -1.65 -3.06 -5.34
C ALA A 63 -1.79 -4.43 -4.67
N TYR A 64 -3.00 -4.78 -4.30
CA TYR A 64 -3.29 -6.08 -3.70
C TYR A 64 -2.85 -7.22 -4.61
N GLY A 65 -2.10 -8.17 -4.06
CA GLY A 65 -1.65 -9.36 -4.81
C GLY A 65 -0.43 -9.15 -5.69
N ALA A 66 -0.04 -7.91 -5.97
CA ALA A 66 1.12 -7.61 -6.82
C ALA A 66 2.25 -6.95 -6.03
N ASP A 67 1.93 -5.95 -5.22
CA ASP A 67 2.91 -5.22 -4.43
C ASP A 67 2.74 -5.55 -2.95
N LYS A 68 3.74 -5.24 -2.14
CA LYS A 68 3.67 -5.50 -0.70
C LYS A 68 4.31 -4.37 0.09
N CYS A 69 3.74 -4.10 1.25
CA CYS A 69 4.34 -3.23 2.24
C CYS A 69 4.16 -3.84 3.62
N GLN A 70 4.90 -3.32 4.58
CA GLN A 70 4.89 -3.81 5.96
C GLN A 70 4.62 -2.63 6.89
N LYS A 71 3.68 -2.81 7.80
CA LYS A 71 3.41 -1.81 8.84
C LYS A 71 4.57 -1.79 9.84
N ILE A 72 5.00 -0.61 10.21
CA ILE A 72 6.09 -0.41 11.17
C ILE A 72 5.61 0.30 12.43
#